data_377a2bc206ce5077f0b7795b7cdfab9c
#
_entry.id   377a2bc206ce5077f0b7795b7cdfab9c
#
_cell.length_a   1.000
_cell.length_b   1.000
_cell.length_c   1.000
_cell.angle_alpha   90.00
_cell.angle_beta   90.00
_cell.angle_gamma   90.00
#
_symmetry.space_group_name_H-M   'P 1'
#
loop_
_entity.id
_entity.type
_entity.pdbx_description
1 polymer ?
#
loop_
_entity_poly.entity_id
_entity_poly.type
_entity_poly.pdbx_seq_one_letter_code
_entity_poly.pdbx_strand_id
1 'polypeptide(L)'
;MFTRTWSVAEPARAGCRVTVTNQTDAELVAACLAGERDAFGVIVERHRRHVYQLCYRFVGNHEDANDLAQDVFIRAFRGLRTFKSQPSLGTWLYRIGVNVCLNRVSSKAPKPESLEPLIAMSDPRVASREESATEALLRDERASQVRAAIARLPKKQRATLVLRVYHDLPHEEIAKALGSSVGAVKANFFHALNNLKKLLRETP
;
A
#
# COMPACT_ATOMS: atom_id res chain seq x y z
N MET A 1 -58.76 29.18 9.18
CA MET A 1 -57.31 29.30 8.85
C MET A 1 -56.54 28.35 9.76
N PHE A 2 -56.18 27.20 9.29
CA PHE A 2 -55.41 26.17 10.03
C PHE A 2 -54.00 26.18 9.53
N THR A 3 -53.04 26.69 10.34
CA THR A 3 -51.61 26.57 10.10
C THR A 3 -51.11 25.31 10.78
N ARG A 4 -50.87 24.26 9.97
CA ARG A 4 -50.16 23.05 10.42
C ARG A 4 -48.67 23.33 10.43
N THR A 5 -48.09 23.48 11.63
CA THR A 5 -46.67 23.45 11.86
C THR A 5 -46.17 22.00 11.74
N TRP A 6 -45.37 21.74 10.70
CA TRP A 6 -44.69 20.43 10.53
C TRP A 6 -43.43 20.44 11.40
N SER A 7 -43.47 19.73 12.51
CA SER A 7 -42.31 19.44 13.32
C SER A 7 -41.52 18.30 12.62
N VAL A 8 -40.38 18.66 12.04
CA VAL A 8 -39.40 17.68 11.54
C VAL A 8 -38.65 17.17 12.76
N ALA A 9 -39.02 15.97 13.23
CA ALA A 9 -38.23 15.25 14.23
C ALA A 9 -36.89 14.83 13.56
N GLU A 10 -35.79 15.46 13.98
CA GLU A 10 -34.44 14.97 13.68
C GLU A 10 -34.28 13.56 14.27
N PRO A 11 -33.82 12.56 13.46
CA PRO A 11 -33.43 11.30 14.05
C PRO A 11 -32.14 11.54 14.84
N ALA A 12 -32.23 11.33 16.15
CA ALA A 12 -31.09 11.32 17.06
C ALA A 12 -30.01 10.38 16.51
N ARG A 13 -28.94 10.98 15.99
CA ARG A 13 -27.68 10.28 15.71
C ARG A 13 -27.11 9.86 17.05
N ALA A 14 -27.51 8.69 17.55
CA ALA A 14 -26.79 8.01 18.60
C ALA A 14 -25.37 7.72 18.10
N GLY A 15 -24.48 8.65 18.40
CA GLY A 15 -23.05 8.51 18.15
C GLY A 15 -22.50 7.45 19.07
N CYS A 16 -22.56 6.20 18.66
CA CYS A 16 -21.72 5.16 19.22
C CYS A 16 -20.28 5.46 18.72
N ARG A 17 -19.58 6.33 19.45
CA ARG A 17 -18.12 6.39 19.40
C ARG A 17 -17.60 5.12 20.04
N VAL A 18 -17.62 4.05 19.27
CA VAL A 18 -16.89 2.84 19.62
C VAL A 18 -15.44 3.27 19.77
N THR A 19 -14.87 3.02 20.94
CA THR A 19 -13.45 3.22 21.24
C THR A 19 -12.64 2.23 20.37
N VAL A 20 -12.31 2.68 19.17
CA VAL A 20 -11.82 1.91 18.03
C VAL A 20 -10.36 1.49 18.18
N THR A 21 -9.71 1.86 19.26
CA THR A 21 -8.25 1.73 19.42
C THR A 21 -7.79 0.33 19.84
N ASN A 22 -8.67 -0.61 20.20
CA ASN A 22 -8.25 -1.89 20.78
C ASN A 22 -8.76 -3.16 20.06
N GLN A 23 -9.54 -3.03 18.98
CA GLN A 23 -10.04 -4.19 18.25
C GLN A 23 -8.97 -4.77 17.34
N THR A 24 -8.88 -6.11 17.29
CA THR A 24 -8.01 -6.82 16.35
C THR A 24 -8.58 -6.78 14.93
N ASP A 25 -7.73 -6.98 13.91
CA ASP A 25 -8.19 -7.05 12.52
C ASP A 25 -9.25 -8.15 12.30
N ALA A 26 -9.15 -9.26 13.06
CA ALA A 26 -10.12 -10.36 12.99
C ALA A 26 -11.51 -9.93 13.52
N GLU A 27 -11.54 -9.18 14.62
CA GLU A 27 -12.79 -8.65 15.19
C GLU A 27 -13.42 -7.62 14.26
N LEU A 28 -12.62 -6.73 13.66
CA LEU A 28 -13.10 -5.76 12.68
C LEU A 28 -13.68 -6.44 11.43
N VAL A 29 -13.04 -7.49 10.94
CA VAL A 29 -13.57 -8.28 9.82
C VAL A 29 -14.88 -8.94 10.20
N ALA A 30 -14.98 -9.54 11.40
CA ALA A 30 -16.22 -10.18 11.89
C ALA A 30 -17.36 -9.15 11.99
N ALA A 31 -17.09 -7.96 12.55
CA ALA A 31 -18.06 -6.86 12.63
C ALA A 31 -18.54 -6.40 11.23
N CYS A 32 -17.62 -6.25 10.28
CA CYS A 32 -17.97 -5.93 8.88
C CYS A 32 -18.88 -7.00 8.27
N LEU A 33 -18.60 -8.29 8.51
CA LEU A 33 -19.40 -9.39 7.98
C LEU A 33 -20.78 -9.49 8.65
N ALA A 34 -20.91 -9.03 9.91
CA ALA A 34 -22.17 -8.87 10.63
C ALA A 34 -22.99 -7.66 10.15
N GLY A 35 -22.44 -6.81 9.28
CA GLY A 35 -23.14 -5.66 8.70
C GLY A 35 -22.74 -4.30 9.25
N GLU A 36 -21.80 -4.22 10.18
CA GLU A 36 -21.25 -2.98 10.75
C GLU A 36 -20.30 -2.32 9.77
N ARG A 37 -20.84 -1.43 8.92
CA ARG A 37 -20.05 -0.77 7.86
C ARG A 37 -18.92 0.11 8.39
N ASP A 38 -19.11 0.71 9.56
CA ASP A 38 -18.13 1.60 10.19
C ASP A 38 -16.84 0.86 10.59
N ALA A 39 -16.93 -0.45 10.88
CA ALA A 39 -15.77 -1.28 11.17
C ALA A 39 -14.79 -1.36 9.98
N PHE A 40 -15.28 -1.27 8.73
CA PHE A 40 -14.41 -1.21 7.57
C PHE A 40 -13.65 0.12 7.48
N GLY A 41 -14.26 1.23 7.89
CA GLY A 41 -13.58 2.53 7.99
C GLY A 41 -12.34 2.45 8.88
N VAL A 42 -12.43 1.69 9.98
CA VAL A 42 -11.30 1.43 10.88
C VAL A 42 -10.19 0.63 10.22
N ILE A 43 -10.55 -0.40 9.47
CA ILE A 43 -9.59 -1.21 8.68
C ILE A 43 -8.85 -0.29 7.70
N VAL A 44 -9.58 0.58 6.98
CA VAL A 44 -8.99 1.54 6.06
C VAL A 44 -8.00 2.45 6.79
N GLU A 45 -8.42 3.07 7.91
CA GLU A 45 -7.57 3.99 8.65
C GLU A 45 -6.28 3.35 9.16
N ARG A 46 -6.37 2.10 9.63
CA ARG A 46 -5.22 1.32 10.13
C ARG A 46 -4.23 0.96 9.03
N HIS A 47 -4.73 0.59 7.86
CA HIS A 47 -3.91 0.03 6.77
C HIS A 47 -3.62 1.01 5.64
N ARG A 48 -4.28 2.19 5.58
CA ARG A 48 -4.15 3.14 4.46
C ARG A 48 -2.72 3.54 4.16
N ARG A 49 -1.91 3.81 5.20
CA ARG A 49 -0.52 4.23 5.03
C ARG A 49 0.31 3.16 4.34
N HIS A 50 0.18 1.91 4.78
CA HIS A 50 0.93 0.79 4.24
C HIS A 50 0.51 0.45 2.80
N VAL A 51 -0.80 0.45 2.53
CA VAL A 51 -1.34 0.23 1.18
C VAL A 51 -0.93 1.35 0.23
N TYR A 52 -1.01 2.60 0.67
CA TYR A 52 -0.55 3.74 -0.12
C TYR A 52 0.95 3.64 -0.43
N GLN A 53 1.79 3.35 0.57
CA GLN A 53 3.23 3.18 0.38
C GLN A 53 3.54 2.06 -0.62
N LEU A 54 2.83 0.93 -0.54
CA LEU A 54 2.94 -0.14 -1.52
C LEU A 54 2.66 0.40 -2.93
N CYS A 55 1.51 1.02 -3.15
CA CYS A 55 1.11 1.57 -4.45
C CYS A 55 2.14 2.58 -4.96
N TYR A 56 2.57 3.49 -4.11
CA TYR A 56 3.56 4.50 -4.46
C TYR A 56 4.89 3.89 -4.94
N ARG A 57 5.37 2.81 -4.29
CA ARG A 57 6.60 2.09 -4.74
C ARG A 57 6.44 1.44 -6.12
N PHE A 58 5.21 1.23 -6.57
CA PHE A 58 4.95 0.70 -7.90
C PHE A 58 4.78 1.77 -8.98
N VAL A 59 4.16 2.89 -8.69
CA VAL A 59 3.82 3.89 -9.73
C VAL A 59 4.71 5.13 -9.69
N GLY A 60 5.26 5.50 -8.54
CA GLY A 60 6.23 6.58 -8.38
C GLY A 60 5.63 7.98 -8.31
N ASN A 61 4.31 8.16 -8.44
CA ASN A 61 3.62 9.43 -8.28
C ASN A 61 2.46 9.34 -7.30
N HIS A 62 2.11 10.47 -6.70
CA HIS A 62 1.13 10.55 -5.61
C HIS A 62 -0.31 10.33 -6.08
N GLU A 63 -0.67 10.85 -7.24
CA GLU A 63 -2.01 10.78 -7.80
C GLU A 63 -2.38 9.32 -8.11
N ASP A 64 -1.60 8.65 -8.98
CA ASP A 64 -1.81 7.24 -9.29
C ASP A 64 -1.74 6.35 -8.02
N ALA A 65 -0.88 6.68 -7.04
CA ALA A 65 -0.77 5.91 -5.80
C ALA A 65 -2.04 6.01 -4.94
N ASN A 66 -2.63 7.20 -4.84
CA ASN A 66 -3.90 7.41 -4.13
C ASN A 66 -5.04 6.66 -4.82
N ASP A 67 -5.16 6.78 -6.15
CA ASP A 67 -6.19 6.09 -6.93
C ASP A 67 -6.10 4.57 -6.76
N LEU A 68 -4.88 4.03 -6.85
CA LEU A 68 -4.66 2.60 -6.68
C LEU A 68 -4.94 2.15 -5.24
N ALA A 69 -4.58 2.95 -4.23
CA ALA A 69 -4.89 2.64 -2.84
C ALA A 69 -6.40 2.60 -2.59
N GLN A 70 -7.16 3.53 -3.17
CA GLN A 70 -8.63 3.49 -3.12
C GLN A 70 -9.18 2.23 -3.80
N ASP A 71 -8.69 1.89 -5.00
CA ASP A 71 -9.11 0.67 -5.73
C ASP A 71 -8.82 -0.60 -4.91
N VAL A 72 -7.68 -0.66 -4.21
CA VAL A 72 -7.36 -1.75 -3.28
C VAL A 72 -8.43 -1.90 -2.21
N PHE A 73 -8.82 -0.81 -1.53
CA PHE A 73 -9.83 -0.88 -0.46
C PHE A 73 -11.23 -1.17 -1.00
N ILE A 74 -11.60 -0.66 -2.17
CA ILE A 74 -12.87 -1.01 -2.82
C ILE A 74 -12.92 -2.52 -3.11
N ARG A 75 -11.84 -3.09 -3.66
CA ARG A 75 -11.75 -4.54 -3.92
C ARG A 75 -11.71 -5.34 -2.63
N ALA A 76 -11.01 -4.86 -1.61
CA ALA A 76 -10.99 -5.47 -0.29
C ALA A 76 -12.39 -5.52 0.33
N PHE A 77 -13.14 -4.43 0.30
CA PHE A 77 -14.51 -4.39 0.81
C PHE A 77 -15.42 -5.40 0.09
N ARG A 78 -15.37 -5.43 -1.25
CA ARG A 78 -16.15 -6.37 -2.06
C ARG A 78 -15.75 -7.83 -1.82
N GLY A 79 -14.47 -8.07 -1.60
CA GLY A 79 -13.90 -9.40 -1.40
C GLY A 79 -13.84 -9.86 0.05
N LEU A 80 -14.28 -9.05 1.03
CA LEU A 80 -14.07 -9.34 2.46
C LEU A 80 -14.67 -10.69 2.90
N ARG A 81 -15.79 -11.08 2.29
CA ARG A 81 -16.42 -12.40 2.52
C ARG A 81 -15.53 -13.59 2.13
N THR A 82 -14.56 -13.38 1.26
CA THR A 82 -13.61 -14.43 0.83
C THR A 82 -12.34 -14.48 1.68
N PHE A 83 -12.19 -13.53 2.61
CA PHE A 83 -11.07 -13.52 3.53
C PHE A 83 -11.21 -14.63 4.57
N LYS A 84 -10.22 -15.54 4.64
CA LYS A 84 -10.24 -16.76 5.49
C LYS A 84 -9.38 -16.63 6.75
N SER A 85 -9.09 -15.41 7.23
CA SER A 85 -8.22 -15.12 8.39
C SER A 85 -6.75 -15.62 8.28
N GLN A 86 -6.41 -16.32 7.23
CA GLN A 86 -5.04 -16.70 6.89
C GLN A 86 -4.81 -16.48 5.39
N PRO A 87 -3.82 -15.72 4.99
CA PRO A 87 -2.83 -14.94 5.77
C PRO A 87 -3.44 -13.78 6.58
N SER A 88 -2.62 -13.02 7.32
CA SER A 88 -3.08 -11.82 8.05
C SER A 88 -3.84 -10.85 7.11
N LEU A 89 -4.71 -10.00 7.66
CA LEU A 89 -5.46 -9.01 6.87
C LEU A 89 -4.49 -8.11 6.07
N GLY A 90 -3.38 -7.68 6.68
CA GLY A 90 -2.36 -6.89 6.00
C GLY A 90 -1.77 -7.63 4.80
N THR A 91 -1.37 -8.89 4.94
CA THR A 91 -0.85 -9.71 3.84
C THR A 91 -1.89 -9.93 2.74
N TRP A 92 -3.16 -10.09 3.11
CA TRP A 92 -4.25 -10.20 2.14
C TRP A 92 -4.47 -8.89 1.38
N LEU A 93 -4.42 -7.74 2.06
CA LEU A 93 -4.46 -6.41 1.41
C LEU A 93 -3.27 -6.20 0.48
N TYR A 94 -2.06 -6.63 0.86
CA TYR A 94 -0.89 -6.58 -0.02
C TYR A 94 -1.06 -7.45 -1.28
N ARG A 95 -1.68 -8.61 -1.16
CA ARG A 95 -2.03 -9.45 -2.33
C ARG A 95 -2.92 -8.69 -3.31
N ILE A 96 -3.97 -8.02 -2.82
CA ILE A 96 -4.84 -7.19 -3.64
C ILE A 96 -4.04 -6.04 -4.25
N GLY A 97 -3.28 -5.31 -3.43
CA GLY A 97 -2.49 -4.15 -3.84
C GLY A 97 -1.46 -4.48 -4.92
N VAL A 98 -0.69 -5.55 -4.76
CA VAL A 98 0.28 -5.99 -5.78
C VAL A 98 -0.43 -6.30 -7.09
N ASN A 99 -1.55 -7.01 -7.06
CA ASN A 99 -2.29 -7.35 -8.28
C ASN A 99 -2.84 -6.10 -8.99
N VAL A 100 -3.38 -5.14 -8.23
CA VAL A 100 -3.85 -3.86 -8.76
C VAL A 100 -2.70 -3.09 -9.40
N CYS A 101 -1.57 -2.95 -8.70
CA CYS A 101 -0.39 -2.25 -9.19
C CYS A 101 0.22 -2.93 -10.44
N LEU A 102 0.36 -4.25 -10.43
CA LEU A 102 0.90 -5.00 -11.58
C LEU A 102 0.02 -4.86 -12.82
N ASN A 103 -1.30 -4.85 -12.67
CA ASN A 103 -2.23 -4.62 -13.76
C ASN A 103 -2.10 -3.19 -14.32
N ARG A 104 -1.99 -2.18 -13.44
CA ARG A 104 -1.80 -0.78 -13.85
C ARG A 104 -0.51 -0.59 -14.64
N VAL A 105 0.61 -1.12 -14.12
CA VAL A 105 1.92 -1.04 -14.80
C VAL A 105 1.93 -1.80 -16.14
N SER A 106 1.06 -2.82 -16.29
CA SER A 106 0.97 -3.56 -17.55
C SER A 106 0.15 -2.85 -18.61
N SER A 107 -0.81 -2.05 -18.21
CA SER A 107 -1.71 -1.33 -19.13
C SER A 107 -1.18 0.03 -19.57
N LYS A 108 -0.26 0.63 -18.78
CA LYS A 108 0.46 1.85 -19.17
C LYS A 108 1.84 1.44 -19.70
N ALA A 109 2.11 1.62 -21.01
CA ALA A 109 3.48 1.71 -21.50
C ALA A 109 4.20 2.82 -20.71
N PRO A 110 5.49 2.66 -20.35
CA PRO A 110 6.19 3.65 -19.53
C PRO A 110 6.28 4.96 -20.30
N LYS A 111 5.41 5.92 -19.99
CA LYS A 111 5.68 7.32 -20.24
C LYS A 111 6.62 7.79 -19.14
N PRO A 112 7.76 8.42 -19.48
CA PRO A 112 8.56 9.14 -18.50
C PRO A 112 7.80 10.42 -18.13
N GLU A 113 6.89 10.34 -17.18
CA GLU A 113 6.28 11.51 -16.58
C GLU A 113 7.17 12.02 -15.46
N SER A 114 7.38 13.33 -15.48
CA SER A 114 8.16 14.13 -14.57
C SER A 114 8.10 13.64 -13.13
N LEU A 115 9.28 13.35 -12.62
CA LEU A 115 9.52 13.05 -11.21
C LEU A 115 9.29 14.32 -10.40
N GLU A 116 8.10 14.54 -9.90
CA GLU A 116 7.92 15.55 -8.86
C GLU A 116 8.76 15.16 -7.64
N PRO A 117 9.51 16.12 -7.07
CA PRO A 117 10.35 15.84 -5.90
C PRO A 117 9.46 15.40 -4.75
N LEU A 118 9.74 14.21 -4.23
CA LEU A 118 9.12 13.69 -3.03
C LEU A 118 9.44 14.62 -1.88
N ILE A 119 8.42 15.29 -1.35
CA ILE A 119 8.48 15.69 0.05
C ILE A 119 8.54 14.38 0.83
N ALA A 120 9.72 14.09 1.35
CA ALA A 120 10.04 12.87 2.05
C ALA A 120 9.01 12.67 3.18
N MET A 121 8.12 11.70 3.01
CA MET A 121 7.59 11.01 4.18
C MET A 121 8.77 10.17 4.69
N SER A 122 9.65 10.85 5.41
CA SER A 122 10.84 10.29 6.03
C SER A 122 10.44 9.06 6.82
N ASP A 123 11.10 7.95 6.53
CA ASP A 123 11.14 6.84 7.47
C ASP A 123 11.62 7.45 8.81
N PRO A 124 10.85 7.36 9.91
CA PRO A 124 11.23 7.96 11.19
C PRO A 124 12.57 7.41 11.74
N ARG A 125 13.14 6.38 11.12
CA ARG A 125 14.43 5.80 11.48
C ARG A 125 15.64 6.57 10.93
N VAL A 126 15.45 7.61 10.10
CA VAL A 126 16.54 8.39 9.48
C VAL A 126 16.61 9.84 9.97
N ALA A 127 15.73 10.25 10.87
CA ALA A 127 15.72 11.60 11.39
C ALA A 127 16.65 11.75 12.61
N SER A 128 17.98 11.86 12.37
CA SER A 128 18.89 12.47 13.34
C SER A 128 20.27 12.75 12.71
N ARG A 129 20.34 13.77 11.90
CA ARG A 129 21.55 14.58 11.65
C ARG A 129 21.13 15.87 10.97
N GLU A 130 21.73 16.99 11.34
CA GLU A 130 21.62 18.23 10.57
C GLU A 130 22.26 17.99 9.20
N GLU A 131 21.45 17.57 8.23
CA GLU A 131 21.89 17.37 6.84
C GLU A 131 22.03 18.73 6.16
N SER A 132 23.14 18.96 5.48
CA SER A 132 23.29 20.12 4.63
C SER A 132 22.34 20.02 3.42
N ALA A 133 21.95 21.18 2.85
CA ALA A 133 21.08 21.21 1.65
C ALA A 133 21.64 20.37 0.50
N THR A 134 22.95 20.31 0.35
CA THR A 134 23.65 19.53 -0.67
C THR A 134 23.52 18.02 -0.42
N GLU A 135 23.63 17.57 0.85
CA GLU A 135 23.45 16.16 1.21
C GLU A 135 22.01 15.70 0.98
N ALA A 136 21.03 16.57 1.32
CA ALA A 136 19.62 16.29 1.06
C ALA A 136 19.34 16.14 -0.44
N LEU A 137 19.89 17.00 -1.29
CA LEU A 137 19.75 16.94 -2.74
C LEU A 137 20.34 15.63 -3.31
N LEU A 138 21.57 15.30 -2.91
CA LEU A 138 22.25 14.06 -3.33
C LEU A 138 21.49 12.80 -2.88
N ARG A 139 20.89 12.83 -1.69
CA ARG A 139 20.05 11.73 -1.20
C ARG A 139 18.79 11.56 -2.05
N ASP A 140 18.13 12.66 -2.41
CA ASP A 140 16.92 12.63 -3.22
C ASP A 140 17.20 12.16 -4.65
N GLU A 141 18.33 12.55 -5.21
CA GLU A 141 18.79 12.08 -6.52
C GLU A 141 19.06 10.56 -6.49
N ARG A 142 19.83 10.06 -5.51
CA ARG A 142 20.07 8.62 -5.33
C ARG A 142 18.75 7.85 -5.13
N ALA A 143 17.82 8.38 -4.33
CA ALA A 143 16.52 7.78 -4.14
C ALA A 143 15.71 7.70 -5.44
N SER A 144 15.81 8.73 -6.28
CA SER A 144 15.20 8.77 -7.62
C SER A 144 15.79 7.70 -8.54
N GLN A 145 17.13 7.58 -8.59
CA GLN A 145 17.82 6.56 -9.38
C GLN A 145 17.42 5.14 -8.95
N VAL A 146 17.35 4.87 -7.63
CA VAL A 146 16.90 3.58 -7.10
C VAL A 146 15.45 3.29 -7.49
N ARG A 147 14.55 4.28 -7.40
CA ARG A 147 13.15 4.12 -7.82
C ARG A 147 13.05 3.78 -9.31
N ALA A 148 13.78 4.49 -10.16
CA ALA A 148 13.82 4.23 -11.59
C ALA A 148 14.34 2.82 -11.91
N ALA A 149 15.38 2.38 -11.22
CA ALA A 149 15.93 1.03 -11.37
C ALA A 149 14.92 -0.06 -10.91
N ILE A 150 14.23 0.15 -9.78
CA ILE A 150 13.16 -0.76 -9.32
C ILE A 150 12.03 -0.84 -10.36
N ALA A 151 11.68 0.29 -10.99
CA ALA A 151 10.64 0.33 -12.01
C ALA A 151 10.97 -0.51 -13.25
N ARG A 152 12.25 -0.73 -13.55
CA ARG A 152 12.74 -1.55 -14.68
C ARG A 152 12.80 -3.05 -14.36
N LEU A 153 12.64 -3.45 -13.10
CA LEU A 153 12.65 -4.87 -12.71
C LEU A 153 11.45 -5.64 -13.30
N PRO A 154 11.61 -6.92 -13.65
CA PRO A 154 10.50 -7.79 -13.99
C PRO A 154 9.46 -7.84 -12.87
N LYS A 155 8.17 -7.92 -13.23
CA LYS A 155 7.02 -7.77 -12.31
C LYS A 155 7.14 -8.57 -11.02
N LYS A 156 7.48 -9.89 -11.12
CA LYS A 156 7.59 -10.77 -9.94
C LYS A 156 8.78 -10.40 -9.07
N GLN A 157 9.90 -10.01 -9.66
CA GLN A 157 11.09 -9.54 -8.94
C GLN A 157 10.80 -8.24 -8.21
N ARG A 158 10.17 -7.28 -8.90
CA ARG A 158 9.77 -6.00 -8.31
C ARG A 158 8.81 -6.20 -7.14
N ALA A 159 7.75 -7.01 -7.30
CA ALA A 159 6.80 -7.30 -6.23
C ALA A 159 7.49 -7.93 -5.01
N THR A 160 8.35 -8.92 -5.23
CA THR A 160 9.10 -9.58 -4.16
C THR A 160 10.03 -8.60 -3.44
N LEU A 161 10.77 -7.78 -4.18
CA LEU A 161 11.68 -6.77 -3.62
C LEU A 161 10.93 -5.76 -2.77
N VAL A 162 9.84 -5.20 -3.30
CA VAL A 162 9.02 -4.20 -2.59
C VAL A 162 8.45 -4.76 -1.30
N LEU A 163 7.84 -5.94 -1.34
CA LEU A 163 7.27 -6.57 -0.15
C LEU A 163 8.34 -6.93 0.89
N ARG A 164 9.53 -7.36 0.46
CA ARG A 164 10.60 -7.73 1.38
C ARG A 164 11.27 -6.54 2.03
N VAL A 165 11.63 -5.52 1.24
CA VAL A 165 12.48 -4.40 1.68
C VAL A 165 11.68 -3.28 2.33
N TYR A 166 10.49 -2.97 1.81
CA TYR A 166 9.70 -1.84 2.31
C TYR A 166 8.58 -2.22 3.26
N HIS A 167 8.18 -3.49 3.29
CA HIS A 167 7.11 -3.99 4.17
C HIS A 167 7.60 -5.08 5.13
N ASP A 168 8.90 -5.39 5.14
CA ASP A 168 9.57 -6.36 6.02
C ASP A 168 8.90 -7.75 6.07
N LEU A 169 8.16 -8.13 5.01
CA LEU A 169 7.46 -9.41 4.99
C LEU A 169 8.46 -10.58 4.88
N PRO A 170 8.30 -11.65 5.67
CA PRO A 170 9.05 -12.88 5.50
C PRO A 170 8.70 -13.56 4.17
N HIS A 171 9.62 -14.38 3.64
CA HIS A 171 9.42 -15.02 2.33
C HIS A 171 8.16 -15.89 2.26
N GLU A 172 7.75 -16.48 3.38
CA GLU A 172 6.55 -17.29 3.52
C GLU A 172 5.27 -16.45 3.31
N GLU A 173 5.23 -15.25 3.88
CA GLU A 173 4.11 -14.32 3.71
C GLU A 173 4.09 -13.73 2.30
N ILE A 174 5.25 -13.42 1.73
CA ILE A 174 5.37 -12.99 0.33
C ILE A 174 4.87 -14.11 -0.61
N ALA A 175 5.21 -15.36 -0.32
CA ALA A 175 4.73 -16.50 -1.10
C ALA A 175 3.19 -16.61 -1.08
N LYS A 176 2.58 -16.44 0.09
CA LYS A 176 1.12 -16.38 0.23
C LYS A 176 0.51 -15.18 -0.50
N ALA A 177 1.13 -14.00 -0.37
CA ALA A 177 0.67 -12.77 -1.04
C ALA A 177 0.75 -12.88 -2.58
N LEU A 178 1.81 -13.48 -3.12
CA LEU A 178 2.02 -13.61 -4.56
C LEU A 178 1.45 -14.90 -5.17
N GLY A 179 0.88 -15.80 -4.37
CA GLY A 179 0.42 -17.10 -4.83
C GLY A 179 1.55 -17.93 -5.44
N SER A 180 2.72 -17.94 -4.81
CA SER A 180 3.96 -18.54 -5.30
C SER A 180 4.59 -19.46 -4.26
N SER A 181 5.59 -20.25 -4.62
CA SER A 181 6.36 -21.04 -3.66
C SER A 181 7.42 -20.17 -2.96
N VAL A 182 7.80 -20.54 -1.74
CA VAL A 182 8.87 -19.87 -0.99
C VAL A 182 10.20 -19.93 -1.75
N GLY A 183 10.49 -21.05 -2.41
CA GLY A 183 11.68 -21.19 -3.25
C GLY A 183 11.70 -20.21 -4.42
N ALA A 184 10.56 -20.05 -5.11
CA ALA A 184 10.44 -19.08 -6.20
C ALA A 184 10.57 -17.64 -5.70
N VAL A 185 10.04 -17.30 -4.50
CA VAL A 185 10.20 -16.00 -3.87
C VAL A 185 11.67 -15.72 -3.57
N LYS A 186 12.40 -16.66 -2.96
CA LYS A 186 13.85 -16.54 -2.68
C LYS A 186 14.64 -16.31 -3.97
N ALA A 187 14.36 -17.08 -5.02
CA ALA A 187 15.00 -16.92 -6.33
C ALA A 187 14.70 -15.55 -6.96
N ASN A 188 13.42 -15.12 -6.95
CA ASN A 188 13.02 -13.79 -7.45
C ASN A 188 13.70 -12.66 -6.66
N PHE A 189 13.85 -12.79 -5.36
CA PHE A 189 14.54 -11.80 -4.53
C PHE A 189 16.02 -11.70 -4.88
N PHE A 190 16.70 -12.84 -5.00
CA PHE A 190 18.10 -12.90 -5.41
C PHE A 190 18.31 -12.27 -6.80
N HIS A 191 17.49 -12.64 -7.77
CA HIS A 191 17.56 -12.07 -9.12
C HIS A 191 17.22 -10.56 -9.12
N ALA A 192 16.26 -10.12 -8.28
CA ALA A 192 15.94 -8.71 -8.15
C ALA A 192 17.14 -7.89 -7.68
N LEU A 193 17.86 -8.36 -6.64
CA LEU A 193 19.05 -7.70 -6.13
C LEU A 193 20.18 -7.63 -7.16
N ASN A 194 20.42 -8.71 -7.90
CA ASN A 194 21.44 -8.76 -8.94
C ASN A 194 21.10 -7.82 -10.10
N ASN A 195 19.85 -7.82 -10.56
CA ASN A 195 19.40 -6.92 -11.62
C ASN A 195 19.45 -5.46 -11.16
N LEU A 196 19.03 -5.16 -9.93
CA LEU A 196 19.11 -3.82 -9.37
C LEU A 196 20.56 -3.31 -9.31
N LYS A 197 21.48 -4.14 -8.83
CA LYS A 197 22.92 -3.82 -8.82
C LYS A 197 23.46 -3.51 -10.21
N LYS A 198 23.04 -4.28 -11.23
CA LYS A 198 23.43 -4.03 -12.63
C LYS A 198 22.86 -2.70 -13.12
N LEU A 199 21.57 -2.47 -12.94
CA LEU A 199 20.90 -1.25 -13.38
C LEU A 199 21.48 0.02 -12.74
N LEU A 200 21.84 -0.02 -11.45
CA LEU A 200 22.45 1.10 -10.75
C LEU A 200 23.91 1.38 -11.16
N ARG A 201 24.61 0.38 -11.71
CA ARG A 201 25.96 0.59 -12.27
C ARG A 201 25.94 1.17 -13.68
N GLU A 202 24.87 0.93 -14.42
CA GLU A 202 24.67 1.43 -15.79
C GLU A 202 24.12 2.87 -15.81
N THR A 203 23.70 3.40 -14.65
CA THR A 203 23.23 4.78 -14.52
C THR A 203 24.46 5.65 -14.17
N PRO A 204 24.87 6.59 -15.03
CA PRO A 204 26.03 7.46 -14.82
C PRO A 204 25.82 8.40 -13.63
#